data_8c3c83075ff6ae2f7b0902b7dfdcadc3
#
_entry.id   8c3c83075ff6ae2f7b0902b7dfdcadc3
#
_cell.length_a   1.000
_cell.length_b   1.000
_cell.length_c   1.000
_cell.angle_alpha   90.00
_cell.angle_beta   90.00
_cell.angle_gamma   90.00
#
_symmetry.space_group_name_H-M   'P 1'
#
loop_
_entity.id
_entity.type
_entity.pdbx_description
1 polymer ?
#
loop_
_entity_poly.entity_id
_entity_poly.type
_entity_poly.pdbx_seq_one_letter_code
_entity_poly.pdbx_strand_id
1 'polypeptide(L)'
;MKPVLFCMAALLLGLNAAPDAVHAQSRPADRWVWSLYESGGSVVLANEVPDTTQLRATLECTPGEGMAVLSLYDPQAKAGFARVTAGTAAGAMEVRAARGGKVETTLRLDHPVFAAFVAGGELTVATGEHRTEVRAEPEFQGLLRRFGERCAGSR
;
A
#
# COMPACT_ATOMS: atom_id res chain seq x y z
N MET A 1 -22.47 -35.81 82.77
CA MET A 1 -23.36 -35.30 81.73
C MET A 1 -22.55 -34.28 80.92
N LYS A 2 -22.07 -34.62 79.74
CA LYS A 2 -21.28 -33.74 78.84
C LYS A 2 -22.11 -33.44 77.64
N PRO A 3 -22.27 -32.16 77.16
CA PRO A 3 -22.85 -31.88 75.92
C PRO A 3 -21.68 -31.85 74.83
N VAL A 4 -21.97 -32.53 73.72
CA VAL A 4 -21.14 -32.58 72.54
C VAL A 4 -21.41 -31.38 71.69
N LEU A 5 -20.35 -30.59 71.40
CA LEU A 5 -20.43 -29.44 70.52
C LEU A 5 -20.13 -29.90 69.06
N PHE A 6 -21.14 -29.76 68.20
CA PHE A 6 -20.99 -30.04 66.75
C PHE A 6 -20.48 -28.77 66.09
N CYS A 7 -19.26 -28.87 65.53
CA CYS A 7 -18.66 -27.84 64.68
C CYS A 7 -19.09 -28.15 63.23
N MET A 8 -19.96 -27.33 62.66
CA MET A 8 -20.26 -27.31 61.24
C MET A 8 -19.20 -26.47 60.51
N ALA A 9 -18.38 -27.12 59.74
CA ALA A 9 -17.47 -26.45 58.80
C ALA A 9 -18.18 -26.17 57.48
N ALA A 10 -18.42 -24.86 57.23
CA ALA A 10 -18.94 -24.38 55.96
C ALA A 10 -17.81 -24.30 54.92
N LEU A 11 -17.85 -25.17 53.91
CA LEU A 11 -17.01 -25.09 52.73
C LEU A 11 -17.51 -23.97 51.80
N LEU A 12 -16.80 -22.86 51.77
CA LEU A 12 -16.99 -21.82 50.74
C LEU A 12 -16.21 -22.20 49.48
N LEU A 13 -16.94 -22.72 48.47
CA LEU A 13 -16.40 -22.86 47.12
C LEU A 13 -16.34 -21.46 46.48
N GLY A 14 -15.14 -20.87 46.43
CA GLY A 14 -14.88 -19.67 45.67
C GLY A 14 -14.85 -19.99 44.18
N LEU A 15 -15.87 -19.55 43.44
CA LEU A 15 -15.81 -19.49 41.98
C LEU A 15 -14.81 -18.40 41.58
N ASN A 16 -13.60 -18.80 41.17
CA ASN A 16 -12.69 -17.90 40.46
C ASN A 16 -13.16 -17.79 39.00
N ALA A 17 -13.97 -16.78 38.69
CA ALA A 17 -14.20 -16.35 37.33
C ALA A 17 -12.92 -15.69 36.83
N ALA A 18 -12.16 -16.42 36.03
CA ALA A 18 -11.05 -15.83 35.23
C ALA A 18 -11.65 -14.79 34.28
N PRO A 19 -11.14 -13.54 34.21
CA PRO A 19 -11.55 -12.62 33.18
C PRO A 19 -11.12 -13.19 31.83
N ASP A 20 -12.11 -13.40 30.94
CA ASP A 20 -11.87 -13.66 29.53
C ASP A 20 -10.96 -12.56 29.00
N ALA A 21 -9.70 -12.89 28.75
CA ALA A 21 -8.80 -12.03 28.01
C ALA A 21 -9.41 -11.86 26.62
N VAL A 22 -10.14 -10.77 26.42
CA VAL A 22 -10.56 -10.30 25.11
C VAL A 22 -9.25 -10.11 24.35
N HIS A 23 -8.92 -11.08 23.52
CA HIS A 23 -7.86 -10.93 22.53
C HIS A 23 -8.30 -9.78 21.64
N ALA A 24 -7.77 -8.59 21.93
CA ALA A 24 -7.81 -7.47 21.01
C ALA A 24 -7.14 -7.97 19.73
N GLN A 25 -7.95 -8.46 18.81
CA GLN A 25 -7.50 -8.74 17.45
C GLN A 25 -6.94 -7.42 16.94
N SER A 26 -5.62 -7.36 16.82
CA SER A 26 -4.94 -6.24 16.21
C SER A 26 -5.65 -5.97 14.90
N ARG A 27 -6.35 -4.82 14.82
CA ARG A 27 -6.96 -4.39 13.56
C ARG A 27 -5.87 -4.42 12.50
N PRO A 28 -6.13 -4.90 11.29
CA PRO A 28 -5.17 -4.82 10.17
C PRO A 28 -4.96 -3.36 9.70
N ALA A 29 -5.14 -2.38 10.59
CA ALA A 29 -5.19 -0.95 10.31
C ALA A 29 -3.88 -0.36 9.78
N ASP A 30 -2.77 -1.11 9.82
CA ASP A 30 -1.47 -0.61 9.36
C ASP A 30 -0.87 -1.43 8.20
N ARG A 31 -1.66 -2.30 7.58
CA ARG A 31 -1.17 -3.09 6.46
C ARG A 31 -1.35 -2.32 5.16
N TRP A 32 -0.24 -1.95 4.56
CA TRP A 32 -0.21 -1.41 3.21
C TRP A 32 -0.55 -2.51 2.19
N VAL A 33 -1.48 -2.19 1.30
CA VAL A 33 -1.90 -3.10 0.21
C VAL A 33 -1.91 -2.35 -1.11
N TRP A 34 -1.89 -3.08 -2.20
CA TRP A 34 -2.18 -2.54 -3.51
C TRP A 34 -3.63 -2.87 -3.89
N SER A 35 -4.38 -1.86 -4.30
CA SER A 35 -5.77 -1.98 -4.75
C SER A 35 -5.93 -1.43 -6.15
N LEU A 36 -6.67 -2.12 -7.00
CA LEU A 36 -6.96 -1.69 -8.37
C LEU A 36 -8.40 -1.20 -8.46
N TYR A 37 -8.57 0.03 -8.90
CA TYR A 37 -9.86 0.69 -9.10
C TYR A 37 -10.07 1.01 -10.56
N GLU A 38 -11.29 0.80 -11.05
CA GLU A 38 -11.71 1.16 -12.39
C GLU A 38 -12.99 1.98 -12.27
N SER A 39 -12.95 3.27 -12.61
CA SER A 39 -14.10 4.17 -12.50
C SER A 39 -13.97 5.36 -13.44
N GLY A 40 -15.10 5.78 -14.04
CA GLY A 40 -15.16 7.01 -14.82
C GLY A 40 -14.24 7.08 -16.04
N GLY A 41 -13.80 5.94 -16.57
CA GLY A 41 -12.89 5.88 -17.71
C GLY A 41 -11.41 5.93 -17.32
N SER A 42 -11.08 5.99 -16.04
CA SER A 42 -9.69 5.83 -15.57
C SER A 42 -9.47 4.53 -14.82
N VAL A 43 -8.22 4.09 -14.78
CA VAL A 43 -7.74 2.94 -14.02
C VAL A 43 -6.71 3.44 -13.03
N VAL A 44 -6.92 3.15 -11.75
CA VAL A 44 -6.02 3.57 -10.66
C VAL A 44 -5.53 2.35 -9.91
N LEU A 45 -4.22 2.24 -9.76
CA LEU A 45 -3.58 1.28 -8.86
C LEU A 45 -2.98 2.04 -7.69
N ALA A 46 -3.49 1.81 -6.48
CA ALA A 46 -3.12 2.54 -5.27
C ALA A 46 -2.39 1.67 -4.26
N ASN A 47 -1.28 2.15 -3.72
CA ASN A 47 -0.66 1.61 -2.50
C ASN A 47 -1.19 2.39 -1.31
N GLU A 48 -2.04 1.74 -0.53
CA GLU A 48 -2.87 2.38 0.49
C GLU A 48 -3.02 1.54 1.76
N VAL A 49 -3.47 2.18 2.83
CA VAL A 49 -4.04 1.47 3.98
C VAL A 49 -5.57 1.46 3.79
N PRO A 50 -6.21 0.29 3.65
CA PRO A 50 -7.64 0.17 3.38
C PRO A 50 -8.49 0.94 4.39
N ASP A 51 -9.59 1.53 3.89
CA ASP A 51 -10.56 2.29 4.69
C ASP A 51 -9.97 3.54 5.39
N THR A 52 -8.84 4.04 4.88
CA THR A 52 -8.20 5.28 5.36
C THR A 52 -7.86 6.21 4.20
N THR A 53 -7.36 7.40 4.50
CA THR A 53 -6.83 8.35 3.50
C THR A 53 -5.32 8.21 3.29
N GLN A 54 -4.70 7.17 3.84
CA GLN A 54 -3.26 6.99 3.77
C GLN A 54 -2.85 6.36 2.43
N LEU A 55 -2.02 7.07 1.69
CA LEU A 55 -1.45 6.66 0.41
C LEU A 55 0.08 6.78 0.45
N ARG A 56 0.78 5.86 -0.20
CA ARG A 56 2.22 5.95 -0.50
C ARG A 56 2.47 6.28 -1.96
N ALA A 57 1.75 5.60 -2.84
CA ALA A 57 1.87 5.81 -4.28
C ALA A 57 0.54 5.50 -4.98
N THR A 58 0.28 6.18 -6.08
CA THR A 58 -0.77 5.79 -7.02
C THR A 58 -0.23 5.81 -8.45
N LEU A 59 -0.72 4.89 -9.26
CA LEU A 59 -0.58 4.92 -10.72
C LEU A 59 -1.96 5.12 -11.30
N GLU A 60 -2.12 6.09 -12.18
CA GLU A 60 -3.39 6.39 -12.84
C GLU A 60 -3.19 6.49 -14.35
N CYS A 61 -4.09 5.89 -15.12
CA CYS A 61 -4.11 6.02 -16.57
C CYS A 61 -5.54 6.15 -17.11
N THR A 62 -5.65 6.75 -18.29
CA THR A 62 -6.80 6.58 -19.18
C THR A 62 -6.45 5.49 -20.20
N PRO A 63 -7.26 4.42 -20.32
CA PRO A 63 -7.00 3.35 -21.26
C PRO A 63 -6.80 3.86 -22.70
N GLY A 64 -5.73 3.39 -23.35
CA GLY A 64 -5.40 3.76 -24.74
C GLY A 64 -4.58 5.05 -24.91
N GLU A 65 -4.37 5.86 -23.86
CA GLU A 65 -3.55 7.08 -23.96
C GLU A 65 -2.03 6.80 -23.96
N GLY A 66 -1.62 5.57 -23.64
CA GLY A 66 -0.22 5.14 -23.66
C GLY A 66 0.65 5.74 -22.55
N MET A 67 0.05 6.37 -21.55
CA MET A 67 0.72 7.01 -20.43
C MET A 67 0.06 6.66 -19.10
N ALA A 68 0.86 6.64 -18.03
CA ALA A 68 0.39 6.56 -16.65
C ALA A 68 1.03 7.67 -15.81
N VAL A 69 0.26 8.28 -14.92
CA VAL A 69 0.76 9.23 -13.92
C VAL A 69 1.09 8.47 -12.65
N LEU A 70 2.35 8.55 -12.22
CA LEU A 70 2.79 8.07 -10.92
C LEU A 70 2.74 9.24 -9.94
N SER A 71 1.93 9.14 -8.88
CA SER A 71 1.91 10.07 -7.76
C SER A 71 2.61 9.44 -6.55
N LEU A 72 3.49 10.19 -5.90
CA LEU A 72 4.22 9.79 -4.70
C LEU A 72 3.81 10.69 -3.54
N TYR A 73 3.35 10.07 -2.45
CA TYR A 73 2.89 10.74 -1.23
C TYR A 73 3.99 10.77 -0.15
N ASP A 74 5.23 10.92 -0.60
CA ASP A 74 6.41 11.04 0.25
C ASP A 74 6.68 12.52 0.55
N PRO A 75 6.59 12.98 1.82
CA PRO A 75 6.77 14.38 2.17
C PRO A 75 8.19 14.90 1.93
N GLN A 76 9.16 14.01 1.73
CA GLN A 76 10.53 14.37 1.40
C GLN A 76 10.79 14.43 -0.10
N ALA A 77 9.90 13.87 -0.92
CA ALA A 77 10.00 13.93 -2.38
C ALA A 77 9.85 15.37 -2.87
N LYS A 78 10.69 15.75 -3.84
CA LYS A 78 10.74 17.13 -4.37
C LYS A 78 10.53 17.12 -5.87
N ALA A 79 9.94 18.20 -6.36
CA ALA A 79 9.87 18.47 -7.79
C ALA A 79 11.27 18.70 -8.37
N GLY A 80 11.45 18.37 -9.64
CA GLY A 80 12.69 18.51 -10.39
C GLY A 80 12.91 17.36 -11.35
N PHE A 81 14.09 17.29 -11.96
CA PHE A 81 14.46 16.12 -12.77
C PHE A 81 14.86 14.97 -11.86
N ALA A 82 14.24 13.83 -12.11
CA ALA A 82 14.51 12.60 -11.39
C ALA A 82 15.11 11.53 -12.31
N ARG A 83 15.99 10.72 -11.75
CA ARG A 83 16.35 9.43 -12.33
C ARG A 83 15.34 8.40 -11.84
N VAL A 84 14.65 7.77 -12.77
CA VAL A 84 13.71 6.68 -12.46
C VAL A 84 14.29 5.37 -12.94
N THR A 85 14.33 4.36 -12.05
CA THR A 85 14.92 3.05 -12.33
C THR A 85 13.98 1.93 -11.95
N ALA A 86 13.97 0.85 -12.74
CA ALA A 86 13.30 -0.40 -12.42
C ALA A 86 14.13 -1.56 -13.00
N GLY A 87 14.57 -2.50 -12.15
CA GLY A 87 15.53 -3.52 -12.55
C GLY A 87 16.78 -2.89 -13.17
N THR A 88 17.09 -3.27 -14.42
CA THR A 88 18.21 -2.71 -15.19
C THR A 88 17.83 -1.50 -16.04
N ALA A 89 16.55 -1.18 -16.16
CA ALA A 89 16.07 -0.05 -16.95
C ALA A 89 16.18 1.26 -16.16
N ALA A 90 16.51 2.34 -16.86
CA ALA A 90 16.60 3.69 -16.29
C ALA A 90 16.11 4.73 -17.27
N GLY A 91 15.58 5.85 -16.73
CA GLY A 91 15.19 7.02 -17.51
C GLY A 91 15.29 8.28 -16.68
N ALA A 92 15.38 9.44 -17.35
CA ALA A 92 15.23 10.75 -16.73
C ALA A 92 13.81 11.26 -16.98
N MET A 93 13.14 11.70 -15.90
CA MET A 93 11.77 12.16 -15.96
C MET A 93 11.61 13.44 -15.15
N GLU A 94 10.70 14.29 -15.56
CA GLU A 94 10.32 15.46 -14.76
C GLU A 94 9.33 15.04 -13.68
N VAL A 95 9.63 15.41 -12.44
CA VAL A 95 8.75 15.28 -11.28
C VAL A 95 8.21 16.63 -10.93
N ARG A 96 6.91 16.77 -10.80
CA ARG A 96 6.23 18.03 -10.52
C ARG A 96 5.52 17.98 -9.18
N ALA A 97 5.51 19.09 -8.47
CA ALA A 97 4.67 19.23 -7.28
C ALA A 97 3.19 19.25 -7.68
N ALA A 98 2.37 18.51 -6.93
CA ALA A 98 0.94 18.44 -7.13
C ALA A 98 0.18 18.80 -5.84
N ARG A 99 -1.14 18.98 -5.96
CA ARG A 99 -1.98 19.31 -4.81
C ARG A 99 -1.97 18.15 -3.79
N GLY A 100 -2.12 18.51 -2.51
CA GLY A 100 -2.16 17.52 -1.43
C GLY A 100 -0.78 17.02 -0.95
N GLY A 101 0.28 17.79 -1.25
CA GLY A 101 1.64 17.49 -0.74
C GLY A 101 2.32 16.30 -1.44
N LYS A 102 1.79 15.87 -2.58
CA LYS A 102 2.39 14.82 -3.40
C LYS A 102 3.24 15.39 -4.54
N VAL A 103 4.06 14.56 -5.11
CA VAL A 103 4.73 14.82 -6.38
C VAL A 103 4.27 13.83 -7.44
N GLU A 104 4.31 14.24 -8.71
CA GLU A 104 3.83 13.44 -9.84
C GLU A 104 4.87 13.38 -10.96
N THR A 105 4.94 12.25 -11.63
CA THR A 105 5.68 12.08 -12.88
C THR A 105 4.87 11.22 -13.85
N THR A 106 5.09 11.44 -15.15
CA THR A 106 4.41 10.68 -16.20
C THR A 106 5.34 9.59 -16.73
N LEU A 107 4.83 8.38 -16.75
CA LEU A 107 5.48 7.19 -17.30
C LEU A 107 4.80 6.80 -18.61
N ARG A 108 5.56 6.70 -19.70
CA ARG A 108 5.03 6.10 -20.93
C ARG A 108 4.94 4.59 -20.73
N LEU A 109 3.83 3.98 -21.14
CA LEU A 109 3.58 2.54 -20.98
C LEU A 109 4.55 1.68 -21.85
N ASP A 110 5.04 2.24 -22.96
CA ASP A 110 6.03 1.61 -23.84
C ASP A 110 7.49 1.85 -23.38
N HIS A 111 7.71 2.62 -22.32
CA HIS A 111 9.06 2.88 -21.82
C HIS A 111 9.63 1.67 -21.06
N PRO A 112 10.91 1.30 -21.27
CA PRO A 112 11.53 0.14 -20.62
C PRO A 112 11.43 0.13 -19.08
N VAL A 113 11.46 1.31 -18.44
CA VAL A 113 11.27 1.44 -16.98
C VAL A 113 9.89 0.96 -16.55
N PHE A 114 8.83 1.31 -17.29
CA PHE A 114 7.47 0.86 -16.96
C PHE A 114 7.35 -0.67 -17.13
N ALA A 115 7.84 -1.20 -18.24
CA ALA A 115 7.84 -2.64 -18.49
C ALA A 115 8.62 -3.42 -17.41
N ALA A 116 9.80 -2.93 -17.01
CA ALA A 116 10.60 -3.54 -15.95
C ALA A 116 9.92 -3.44 -14.58
N PHE A 117 9.24 -2.33 -14.28
CA PHE A 117 8.46 -2.17 -13.07
C PHE A 117 7.29 -3.17 -13.00
N VAL A 118 6.53 -3.29 -14.09
CA VAL A 118 5.41 -4.26 -14.17
C VAL A 118 5.89 -5.70 -14.00
N ALA A 119 7.08 -6.02 -14.52
CA ALA A 119 7.66 -7.36 -14.41
C ALA A 119 8.26 -7.66 -13.03
N GLY A 120 8.95 -6.67 -12.43
CA GLY A 120 9.73 -6.86 -11.19
C GLY A 120 9.05 -6.36 -9.92
N GLY A 121 8.06 -5.48 -10.02
CA GLY A 121 7.36 -4.91 -8.87
C GLY A 121 8.13 -3.80 -8.15
N GLU A 122 9.30 -3.40 -8.62
CA GLU A 122 10.14 -2.39 -7.95
C GLU A 122 10.48 -1.23 -8.88
N LEU A 123 10.29 -0.02 -8.37
CA LEU A 123 10.64 1.22 -9.06
C LEU A 123 11.22 2.21 -8.05
N THR A 124 12.29 2.88 -8.42
CA THR A 124 12.92 3.94 -7.61
C THR A 124 12.88 5.25 -8.36
N VAL A 125 12.42 6.31 -7.68
CA VAL A 125 12.47 7.70 -8.16
C VAL A 125 13.49 8.45 -7.32
N ALA A 126 14.57 8.92 -7.94
CA ALA A 126 15.65 9.66 -7.28
C ALA A 126 15.70 11.10 -7.76
N THR A 127 15.42 12.05 -6.86
CA THR A 127 15.52 13.50 -7.10
C THR A 127 16.59 14.10 -6.22
N GLY A 128 17.72 14.50 -6.82
CA GLY A 128 18.92 14.87 -6.05
C GLY A 128 19.42 13.67 -5.22
N GLU A 129 19.56 13.88 -3.91
CA GLU A 129 20.01 12.82 -2.97
C GLU A 129 18.84 12.00 -2.41
N HIS A 130 17.60 12.47 -2.56
CA HIS A 130 16.43 11.77 -2.05
C HIS A 130 15.96 10.67 -3.00
N ARG A 131 15.58 9.52 -2.42
CA ARG A 131 15.09 8.35 -3.15
C ARG A 131 13.78 7.88 -2.55
N THR A 132 12.76 7.76 -3.38
CA THR A 132 11.47 7.15 -3.03
C THR A 132 11.36 5.81 -3.76
N GLU A 133 11.13 4.75 -3.00
CA GLU A 133 10.91 3.40 -3.53
C GLU A 133 9.42 3.11 -3.60
N VAL A 134 9.00 2.59 -4.73
CA VAL A 134 7.66 2.05 -4.97
C VAL A 134 7.82 0.55 -5.17
N ARG A 135 7.22 -0.23 -4.27
CA ARG A 135 7.34 -1.69 -4.28
C ARG A 135 5.96 -2.34 -4.24
N ALA A 136 5.74 -3.24 -5.18
CA ALA A 136 4.62 -4.17 -5.16
C ALA A 136 5.17 -5.56 -4.81
N GLU A 137 4.85 -6.04 -3.62
CA GLU A 137 5.25 -7.35 -3.13
C GLU A 137 4.71 -8.44 -4.08
N PRO A 138 5.28 -9.67 -4.07
CA PRO A 138 4.93 -10.72 -5.03
C PRO A 138 3.42 -11.00 -5.13
N GLU A 139 2.69 -10.93 -4.01
CA GLU A 139 1.24 -11.12 -4.00
C GLU A 139 0.47 -10.07 -4.79
N PHE A 140 1.02 -8.85 -4.96
CA PHE A 140 0.38 -7.75 -5.69
C PHE A 140 0.86 -7.57 -7.14
N GLN A 141 1.90 -8.28 -7.57
CA GLN A 141 2.41 -8.17 -8.96
C GLN A 141 1.35 -8.51 -10.01
N GLY A 142 0.37 -9.38 -9.66
CA GLY A 142 -0.78 -9.66 -10.51
C GLY A 142 -1.65 -8.42 -10.79
N LEU A 143 -1.81 -7.54 -9.78
CA LEU A 143 -2.55 -6.28 -9.93
C LEU A 143 -1.78 -5.28 -10.79
N LEU A 144 -0.47 -5.20 -10.62
CA LEU A 144 0.40 -4.33 -11.41
C LEU A 144 0.38 -4.73 -12.91
N ARG A 145 0.43 -6.03 -13.21
CA ARG A 145 0.27 -6.51 -14.61
C ARG A 145 -1.10 -6.16 -15.16
N ARG A 146 -2.17 -6.41 -14.39
CA ARG A 146 -3.54 -6.06 -14.81
C ARG A 146 -3.69 -4.55 -15.06
N PHE A 147 -3.09 -3.71 -14.22
CA PHE A 147 -3.04 -2.27 -14.46
C PHE A 147 -2.41 -1.95 -15.83
N GLY A 148 -1.24 -2.51 -16.12
CA GLY A 148 -0.57 -2.32 -17.41
C GLY A 148 -1.43 -2.75 -18.61
N GLU A 149 -2.08 -3.91 -18.51
CA GLU A 149 -2.99 -4.44 -19.55
C GLU A 149 -4.20 -3.52 -19.77
N ARG A 150 -4.83 -3.06 -18.67
CA ARG A 150 -5.98 -2.14 -18.74
C ARG A 150 -5.61 -0.80 -19.36
N CYS A 151 -4.46 -0.24 -18.97
CA CYS A 151 -3.96 1.02 -19.51
C CYS A 151 -3.58 0.95 -20.97
N ALA A 152 -3.07 -0.20 -21.44
CA ALA A 152 -2.76 -0.40 -22.86
C ALA A 152 -4.01 -0.33 -23.75
N GLY A 153 -5.20 -0.49 -23.18
CA GLY A 153 -6.46 -0.58 -23.90
C GLY A 153 -6.63 -1.95 -24.57
N SER A 154 -7.86 -2.40 -24.70
CA SER A 154 -8.17 -3.57 -25.54
C SER A 154 -7.99 -3.18 -27.01
N ARG A 155 -7.04 -3.81 -27.69
CA ARG A 155 -6.97 -3.80 -29.15
C ARG A 155 -8.08 -4.66 -29.74
#